data_4faa4d3a41009a2e7bf9b0b97a8943bc
#
_entry.id   4faa4d3a41009a2e7bf9b0b97a8943bc
#
_cell.length_a   1.000
_cell.length_b   1.000
_cell.length_c   1.000
_cell.angle_alpha   90.00
_cell.angle_beta   90.00
_cell.angle_gamma   90.00
#
_symmetry.space_group_name_H-M   'P 1'
#
loop_
_entity.id
_entity.type
_entity.pdbx_description
1 polymer ?
#
loop_
_entity_poly.entity_id
_entity_poly.type
_entity_poly.pdbx_seq_one_letter_code
_entity_poly.pdbx_strand_id
1 'polypeptide(L)'
;LMKKKIAVLGSTGSIGKTTIDIIKKDKHNFEVILLTSNNNYQKLYKQAKELNVKNLIINNKKQYLNLKKKVKNKKINIFNNFNNFNKIFKKKIDYTMCAI
;
A
#
# COMPACT_ATOMS: atom_id res chain seq x y z
N LEU A 1 16.65 -13.24 9.92
CA LEU A 1 16.77 -11.77 9.83
C LEU A 1 15.39 -11.13 9.73
N MET A 2 15.19 -10.10 10.53
CA MET A 2 13.94 -9.36 10.54
C MET A 2 13.85 -8.44 9.34
N LYS A 3 12.71 -8.49 8.65
CA LYS A 3 12.45 -7.57 7.54
C LYS A 3 12.16 -6.18 8.07
N LYS A 4 12.58 -5.16 7.31
CA LYS A 4 12.16 -3.79 7.55
C LYS A 4 10.72 -3.62 7.10
N LYS A 5 9.87 -3.08 7.97
CA LYS A 5 8.45 -2.86 7.68
C LYS A 5 8.27 -1.46 7.12
N ILE A 6 7.72 -1.37 5.93
CA ILE A 6 7.62 -0.10 5.23
C ILE A 6 6.20 0.20 4.74
N ALA A 7 5.91 1.49 4.64
CA ALA A 7 4.73 1.99 3.96
C ALA A 7 5.20 2.81 2.76
N VAL A 8 4.50 2.68 1.62
CA VAL A 8 4.78 3.48 0.44
C VAL A 8 3.55 4.32 0.12
N LEU A 9 3.67 5.63 0.30
CA LEU A 9 2.60 6.57 0.03
C LEU A 9 2.70 7.06 -1.41
N GLY A 10 1.62 6.94 -2.17
CA GLY A 10 1.64 7.30 -3.58
C GLY A 10 2.33 6.25 -4.44
N SER A 11 2.07 4.97 -4.18
CA SER A 11 2.80 3.87 -4.83
C SER A 11 2.51 3.71 -6.32
N THR A 12 1.43 4.28 -6.83
CA THR A 12 1.02 4.11 -8.22
C THR A 12 1.52 5.20 -9.16
N GLY A 13 2.08 6.30 -8.62
CA GLY A 13 2.70 7.35 -9.43
C GLY A 13 4.08 6.95 -9.92
N SER A 14 4.73 7.85 -10.67
CA SER A 14 6.03 7.54 -11.29
C SER A 14 7.10 7.17 -10.27
N ILE A 15 7.25 7.99 -9.22
CA ILE A 15 8.24 7.75 -8.17
C ILE A 15 7.86 6.51 -7.36
N GLY A 16 6.58 6.37 -7.05
CA GLY A 16 6.09 5.21 -6.31
C GLY A 16 6.31 3.90 -7.05
N LYS A 17 6.07 3.90 -8.35
CA LYS A 17 6.29 2.72 -9.19
C LYS A 17 7.75 2.29 -9.18
N THR A 18 8.67 3.26 -9.30
CA THR A 18 10.11 2.98 -9.23
C THR A 18 10.48 2.41 -7.87
N THR A 19 9.93 2.97 -6.79
CA THR A 19 10.14 2.49 -5.43
C THR A 19 9.67 1.04 -5.29
N ILE A 20 8.48 0.74 -5.80
CA ILE A 20 7.93 -0.62 -5.76
C ILE A 20 8.83 -1.59 -6.52
N ASP A 21 9.34 -1.19 -7.68
CA ASP A 21 10.24 -2.05 -8.46
C ASP A 21 11.52 -2.37 -7.70
N ILE A 22 12.08 -1.40 -6.99
CA ILE A 22 13.26 -1.60 -6.15
C ILE A 22 12.96 -2.59 -5.02
N ILE A 23 11.82 -2.41 -4.36
CA ILE A 23 11.40 -3.29 -3.27
C ILE A 23 11.19 -4.72 -3.77
N LYS A 24 10.60 -4.88 -4.95
CA LYS A 24 10.37 -6.20 -5.53
C LYS A 24 11.66 -6.96 -5.77
N LYS A 25 12.73 -6.26 -6.10
CA LYS A 25 14.04 -6.88 -6.29
C LYS A 25 14.72 -7.28 -4.99
N ASP A 26 14.21 -6.80 -3.87
CA ASP A 26 14.81 -7.03 -2.55
C ASP A 26 13.77 -7.45 -1.52
N LYS A 27 12.84 -8.30 -1.93
CA LYS A 27 11.72 -8.73 -1.09
C LYS A 27 12.13 -9.36 0.24
N HIS A 28 13.29 -9.98 0.27
CA HIS A 28 13.74 -10.66 1.49
C HIS A 28 14.01 -9.68 2.64
N ASN A 29 14.30 -8.45 2.33
CA ASN A 29 14.65 -7.44 3.32
C ASN A 29 13.50 -6.52 3.71
N PHE A 30 12.39 -6.56 2.97
CA PHE A 30 11.28 -5.63 3.20
C PHE A 30 9.95 -6.36 3.32
N GLU A 31 9.14 -5.88 4.27
CA GLU A 31 7.74 -6.24 4.38
C GLU A 31 6.93 -4.98 4.16
N VAL A 32 6.12 -4.92 3.11
CA VAL A 32 5.28 -3.76 2.82
C VAL A 32 3.98 -3.89 3.61
N ILE A 33 3.80 -2.99 4.57
CA ILE A 33 2.63 -2.99 5.46
C ILE A 33 1.47 -2.24 4.82
N LEU A 34 1.76 -1.18 4.06
CA LEU A 34 0.73 -0.29 3.53
C LEU A 34 1.16 0.29 2.19
N LEU A 35 0.22 0.31 1.25
CA LEU A 35 0.34 1.07 -0.01
C LEU A 35 -0.81 2.05 -0.11
N THR A 36 -0.56 3.23 -0.68
CA THR A 36 -1.61 4.21 -0.89
C THR A 36 -1.59 4.76 -2.31
N SER A 37 -2.75 5.19 -2.78
CA SER A 37 -2.93 5.84 -4.07
C SER A 37 -4.06 6.85 -3.96
N ASN A 38 -4.05 7.87 -4.82
CA ASN A 38 -5.19 8.78 -4.90
C ASN A 38 -6.36 8.15 -5.63
N ASN A 39 -6.15 7.59 -6.82
CA ASN A 39 -7.27 7.12 -7.63
C ASN A 39 -7.01 5.90 -8.52
N ASN A 40 -5.80 5.39 -8.60
CA ASN A 40 -5.52 4.26 -9.48
C ASN A 40 -5.68 2.93 -8.73
N TYR A 41 -6.93 2.50 -8.56
CA TYR A 41 -7.22 1.30 -7.78
C TYR A 41 -6.73 0.02 -8.44
N GLN A 42 -6.74 -0.05 -9.76
CA GLN A 42 -6.31 -1.25 -10.48
C GLN A 42 -4.82 -1.53 -10.25
N LYS A 43 -4.00 -0.49 -10.39
CA LYS A 43 -2.57 -0.62 -10.19
C LYS A 43 -2.23 -0.86 -8.71
N LEU A 44 -2.95 -0.19 -7.82
CA LEU A 44 -2.78 -0.38 -6.38
C LEU A 44 -3.03 -1.84 -6.00
N TYR A 45 -4.10 -2.41 -6.50
CA TYR A 45 -4.44 -3.81 -6.22
C TYR A 45 -3.40 -4.76 -6.81
N LYS A 46 -2.94 -4.49 -8.03
CA LYS A 46 -1.89 -5.29 -8.64
C LYS A 46 -0.62 -5.30 -7.79
N GLN A 47 -0.20 -4.14 -7.32
CA GLN A 47 0.97 -4.02 -6.46
C GLN A 47 0.76 -4.76 -5.13
N ALA A 48 -0.42 -4.66 -4.56
CA ALA A 48 -0.76 -5.34 -3.31
C ALA A 48 -0.63 -6.86 -3.46
N LYS A 49 -1.09 -7.40 -4.58
CA LYS A 49 -0.98 -8.84 -4.83
C LYS A 49 0.47 -9.26 -5.03
N GLU A 50 1.24 -8.47 -5.77
CA GLU A 50 2.64 -8.79 -6.05
C GLU A 50 3.50 -8.79 -4.79
N LEU A 51 3.21 -7.89 -3.86
CA LEU A 51 3.98 -7.71 -2.63
C LEU A 51 3.28 -8.28 -1.39
N ASN A 52 2.14 -8.92 -1.57
CA ASN A 52 1.37 -9.50 -0.47
C ASN A 52 1.03 -8.48 0.63
N VAL A 53 0.56 -7.30 0.22
CA VAL A 53 0.24 -6.20 1.12
C VAL A 53 -1.19 -6.36 1.64
N LYS A 54 -1.37 -6.17 2.94
CA LYS A 54 -2.66 -6.37 3.60
C LYS A 54 -3.44 -5.08 3.84
N ASN A 55 -2.83 -3.91 3.65
CA ASN A 55 -3.48 -2.64 3.96
C ASN A 55 -3.32 -1.67 2.81
N LEU A 56 -4.43 -1.11 2.34
CA LEU A 56 -4.46 -0.17 1.23
C LEU A 56 -5.28 1.06 1.61
N ILE A 57 -4.80 2.23 1.20
CA ILE A 57 -5.57 3.47 1.32
C ILE A 57 -5.72 4.05 -0.09
N ILE A 58 -6.95 4.38 -0.47
CA ILE A 58 -7.22 5.06 -1.72
C ILE A 58 -8.17 6.23 -1.45
N ASN A 59 -7.71 7.45 -1.77
CA ASN A 59 -8.40 8.68 -1.36
C ASN A 59 -9.65 8.98 -2.15
N ASN A 60 -9.66 8.69 -3.45
CA ASN A 60 -10.83 8.94 -4.29
C ASN A 60 -11.95 7.98 -3.91
N LYS A 61 -13.10 8.53 -3.49
CA LYS A 61 -14.21 7.73 -2.97
C LYS A 61 -14.76 6.76 -4.01
N LYS A 62 -14.92 7.20 -5.26
CA LYS A 62 -15.43 6.35 -6.33
C LYS A 62 -14.49 5.16 -6.55
N GLN A 63 -13.20 5.41 -6.59
CA GLN A 63 -12.23 4.35 -6.81
C GLN A 63 -12.08 3.45 -5.58
N TYR A 64 -12.29 4.00 -4.39
CA TYR A 64 -12.38 3.20 -3.17
C TYR A 64 -13.50 2.16 -3.29
N LEU A 65 -14.69 2.59 -3.74
CA LEU A 65 -15.81 1.68 -3.91
C LEU A 65 -15.52 0.63 -4.99
N ASN A 66 -14.86 1.03 -6.08
CA ASN A 66 -14.45 0.09 -7.13
C ASN A 66 -13.46 -0.94 -6.60
N LEU A 67 -12.50 -0.49 -5.81
CA LEU A 67 -11.51 -1.38 -5.21
C LEU A 67 -12.17 -2.38 -4.26
N LYS A 68 -13.10 -1.91 -3.44
CA LYS A 68 -13.82 -2.80 -2.52
C LYS A 68 -14.61 -3.88 -3.26
N LYS A 69 -15.19 -3.54 -4.40
CA LYS A 69 -15.91 -4.51 -5.22
C LYS A 69 -14.96 -5.53 -5.84
N LYS A 70 -13.77 -5.10 -6.24
CA LYS A 70 -12.81 -5.97 -6.91
C LYS A 70 -12.10 -6.91 -5.95
N VAL A 71 -11.80 -6.43 -4.74
CA VAL A 71 -11.05 -7.21 -3.75
C VAL A 71 -12.02 -8.09 -2.97
N LYS A 72 -11.92 -9.39 -3.18
CA LYS A 72 -12.76 -10.36 -2.49
C LYS A 72 -12.05 -11.03 -1.31
N ASN A 73 -10.75 -10.82 -1.18
CA ASN A 73 -9.97 -11.34 -0.07
C ASN A 73 -10.22 -10.51 1.17
N LYS A 74 -10.94 -11.07 2.13
CA LYS A 74 -11.29 -10.37 3.37
C LYS A 74 -10.11 -10.05 4.27
N LYS A 75 -8.93 -10.59 3.98
CA LYS A 75 -7.72 -10.30 4.74
C LYS A 75 -7.07 -8.98 4.33
N ILE A 76 -7.51 -8.39 3.22
CA ILE A 76 -7.01 -7.09 2.78
C ILE A 76 -7.92 -5.99 3.32
N ASN A 77 -7.34 -5.09 4.09
CA ASN A 77 -8.05 -3.94 4.66
C ASN A 77 -7.93 -2.76 3.71
N ILE A 78 -9.07 -2.16 3.37
CA ILE A 78 -9.11 -1.04 2.42
C ILE A 78 -9.71 0.17 3.12
N PHE A 79 -8.98 1.28 3.09
CA PHE A 79 -9.37 2.53 3.73
C PHE A 79 -9.49 3.65 2.69
N ASN A 80 -10.40 4.60 2.93
CA ASN A 80 -10.63 5.72 2.04
C ASN A 80 -9.88 7.00 2.46
N ASN A 81 -9.24 6.99 3.63
CA ASN A 81 -8.55 8.16 4.15
C ASN A 81 -7.46 7.74 5.14
N PHE A 82 -6.71 8.74 5.61
CA PHE A 82 -5.62 8.54 6.55
C PHE A 82 -6.01 8.75 8.02
N ASN A 83 -7.30 8.88 8.33
CA ASN A 83 -7.75 9.29 9.67
C ASN A 83 -7.23 8.38 10.79
N ASN A 84 -7.11 7.10 10.53
CA ASN A 84 -6.66 6.13 11.51
C ASN A 84 -5.22 5.66 11.31
N PHE A 85 -4.47 6.37 10.46
CA PHE A 85 -3.11 5.95 10.10
C PHE A 85 -2.23 5.72 11.32
N ASN A 86 -2.14 6.71 12.20
CA ASN A 86 -1.29 6.60 13.39
C ASN A 86 -1.75 5.49 14.33
N LYS A 87 -3.06 5.36 14.51
CA LYS A 87 -3.62 4.35 15.39
C LYS A 87 -3.33 2.94 14.91
N ILE A 88 -3.44 2.70 13.60
CA ILE A 88 -3.33 1.38 13.03
C ILE A 88 -1.88 0.98 12.76
N PHE A 89 -1.05 1.95 12.30
CA PHE A 89 0.26 1.63 11.74
C PHE A 89 1.46 2.11 12.54
N LYS A 90 1.25 2.98 13.53
CA LYS A 90 2.35 3.66 14.22
C LYS A 90 3.45 2.72 14.71
N LYS A 91 3.08 1.57 15.27
CA LYS A 91 4.04 0.61 15.82
C LYS A 91 4.43 -0.48 14.81
N LYS A 92 3.86 -0.45 13.61
CA LYS A 92 4.05 -1.52 12.63
C LYS A 92 4.98 -1.13 11.49
N ILE A 93 5.36 0.14 11.40
CA ILE A 93 6.12 0.65 10.27
C ILE A 93 7.46 1.18 10.76
N ASP A 94 8.54 0.68 10.16
CA ASP A 94 9.90 1.17 10.43
C ASP A 94 10.20 2.41 9.59
N TYR A 95 9.79 2.42 8.30
CA TYR A 95 10.03 3.53 7.39
C TYR A 95 8.78 3.83 6.57
N THR A 96 8.51 5.10 6.37
CA THR A 96 7.46 5.57 5.47
C THR A 96 8.13 6.26 4.29
N MET A 97 7.91 5.73 3.09
CA MET A 97 8.46 6.28 1.86
C MET A 97 7.38 7.10 1.18
N CYS A 98 7.57 8.41 1.12
CA CYS A 98 6.60 9.32 0.50
C CYS A 98 6.99 9.56 -0.95
N ALA A 99 6.20 9.02 -1.87
CA ALA A 99 6.45 9.10 -3.30
C ALA A 99 5.44 10.03 -4.00
N ILE A 100 4.88 10.96 -3.25
CA ILE A 100 3.89 11.92 -3.75
C ILE A 100 4.58 13.17 -4.25
#